data_65b42742c0a39ad1095fea4834f3bba2
#
_entry.id   65b42742c0a39ad1095fea4834f3bba2
#
_cell.length_a   1.000
_cell.length_b   1.000
_cell.length_c   1.000
_cell.angle_alpha   90.00
_cell.angle_beta   90.00
_cell.angle_gamma   90.00
#
_symmetry.space_group_name_H-M   'P 1'
#
loop_
_entity.id
_entity.type
_entity.pdbx_description
1 polymer ?
#
loop_
_entity_poly.entity_id
_entity_poly.type
_entity_poly.pdbx_seq_one_letter_code
_entity_poly.pdbx_strand_id
1 'polypeptide(L)'
;MKKKIFISIVDNIKTLLGALLIAIVIRSLLFQPFYIPSSSMEPTLLVGDRIFVSKYSYGYSKHSFPFSPNFTNKRFFSKNPKRGDLVVFKTPADNRTDYIKRLIGLPGDTIQFLNGELFINEIKILRKPFNLKKIIRCGNFLFETNTFTETLPNGVEHLVSYKKKGTL
;
A
#
# COMPACT_ATOMS: atom_id res chain seq x y z
N MET A 1 34.61 -30.51 29.14
CA MET A 1 33.69 -30.57 27.99
C MET A 1 32.39 -29.81 28.23
N LYS A 2 31.60 -30.07 29.27
CA LYS A 2 30.30 -29.43 29.58
C LYS A 2 30.35 -27.88 29.67
N LYS A 3 31.39 -27.28 30.27
CA LYS A 3 31.53 -25.82 30.42
C LYS A 3 31.69 -25.09 29.05
N LYS A 4 32.44 -25.66 28.10
CA LYS A 4 32.59 -25.09 26.74
C LYS A 4 31.28 -25.13 25.95
N ILE A 5 30.54 -26.22 26.07
CA ILE A 5 29.21 -26.38 25.43
C ILE A 5 28.24 -25.33 26.00
N PHE A 6 28.20 -25.15 27.32
CA PHE A 6 27.33 -24.16 27.97
C PHE A 6 27.65 -22.74 27.53
N ILE A 7 28.92 -22.36 27.46
CA ILE A 7 29.36 -21.02 26.98
C ILE A 7 28.91 -20.81 25.54
N SER A 8 29.12 -21.79 24.65
CA SER A 8 28.70 -21.71 23.24
C SER A 8 27.18 -21.56 23.10
N ILE A 9 26.38 -22.26 23.93
CA ILE A 9 24.94 -22.12 23.93
C ILE A 9 24.51 -20.69 24.35
N VAL A 10 25.12 -20.16 25.39
CA VAL A 10 24.81 -18.80 25.88
C VAL A 10 25.16 -17.75 24.83
N ASP A 11 26.28 -17.89 24.15
CA ASP A 11 26.70 -16.93 23.09
C ASP A 11 25.79 -17.03 21.87
N ASN A 12 25.37 -18.23 21.48
CA ASN A 12 24.39 -18.40 20.40
C ASN A 12 23.02 -17.78 20.76
N ILE A 13 22.57 -17.93 22.02
CA ILE A 13 21.33 -17.28 22.50
C ILE A 13 21.45 -15.76 22.46
N LYS A 14 22.53 -15.18 22.91
CA LYS A 14 22.76 -13.72 22.85
C LYS A 14 22.72 -13.22 21.41
N THR A 15 23.38 -13.93 20.49
CA THR A 15 23.39 -13.58 19.06
C THR A 15 21.98 -13.65 18.48
N LEU A 16 21.22 -14.70 18.80
CA LEU A 16 19.84 -14.86 18.35
C LEU A 16 18.94 -13.74 18.90
N LEU A 17 19.05 -13.42 20.19
CA LEU A 17 18.28 -12.33 20.79
C LEU A 17 18.65 -10.97 20.19
N GLY A 18 19.94 -10.72 19.93
CA GLY A 18 20.38 -9.50 19.23
C GLY A 18 19.81 -9.39 17.82
N ALA A 19 19.88 -10.45 17.04
CA ALA A 19 19.29 -10.50 15.69
C ALA A 19 17.76 -10.28 15.70
N LEU A 20 17.06 -10.90 16.66
CA LEU A 20 15.62 -10.74 16.85
C LEU A 20 15.27 -9.28 17.18
N LEU A 21 16.02 -8.66 18.08
CA LEU A 21 15.81 -7.27 18.46
C LEU A 21 16.01 -6.33 17.26
N ILE A 22 17.08 -6.52 16.49
CA ILE A 22 17.32 -5.75 15.26
C ILE A 22 16.18 -5.94 14.27
N ALA A 23 15.73 -7.16 14.04
CA ALA A 23 14.62 -7.46 13.16
C ALA A 23 13.31 -6.78 13.60
N ILE A 24 13.01 -6.76 14.90
CA ILE A 24 11.85 -6.06 15.48
C ILE A 24 11.98 -4.55 15.25
N VAL A 25 13.15 -3.97 15.47
CA VAL A 25 13.39 -2.54 15.26
C VAL A 25 13.18 -2.18 13.79
N ILE A 26 13.80 -2.91 12.87
CA ILE A 26 13.65 -2.65 11.41
C ILE A 26 12.18 -2.75 11.01
N ARG A 27 11.48 -3.83 11.40
CA ARG A 27 10.09 -4.05 11.06
C ARG A 27 9.14 -3.02 11.69
N SER A 28 9.45 -2.51 12.87
CA SER A 28 8.61 -1.54 13.57
C SER A 28 8.81 -0.12 13.07
N LEU A 29 10.04 0.26 12.75
CA LEU A 29 10.39 1.65 12.48
C LEU A 29 10.68 1.95 11.02
N LEU A 30 11.18 0.99 10.24
CA LEU A 30 11.63 1.27 8.88
C LEU A 30 10.68 0.71 7.82
N PHE A 31 10.67 -0.61 7.64
CA PHE A 31 10.01 -1.25 6.52
C PHE A 31 9.17 -2.44 6.95
N GLN A 32 8.04 -2.60 6.28
CA GLN A 32 7.20 -3.78 6.43
C GLN A 32 6.96 -4.41 5.06
N PRO A 33 7.24 -5.73 4.90
CA PRO A 33 6.90 -6.44 3.69
C PRO A 33 5.39 -6.70 3.61
N PHE A 34 4.84 -6.54 2.40
CA PHE A 34 3.45 -6.86 2.06
C PHE A 34 3.41 -7.69 0.78
N TYR A 35 2.38 -8.49 0.68
CA TYR A 35 2.01 -9.24 -0.49
C TYR A 35 0.75 -8.65 -1.11
N ILE A 36 0.68 -8.58 -2.45
CA ILE A 36 -0.47 -8.02 -3.17
C ILE A 36 -1.44 -9.15 -3.55
N PRO A 37 -2.58 -9.29 -2.86
CA PRO A 37 -3.52 -10.37 -3.11
C PRO A 37 -4.57 -10.05 -4.18
N SER A 38 -4.72 -8.78 -4.59
CA SER A 38 -5.82 -8.34 -5.45
C SER A 38 -5.36 -7.43 -6.59
N SER A 39 -6.12 -7.45 -7.68
CA SER A 39 -5.85 -6.66 -8.90
C SER A 39 -6.25 -5.19 -8.81
N SER A 40 -6.74 -4.71 -7.66
CA SER A 40 -7.28 -3.34 -7.53
C SER A 40 -6.26 -2.21 -7.74
N MET A 41 -4.96 -2.53 -7.78
CA MET A 41 -3.87 -1.60 -8.06
C MET A 41 -3.20 -1.84 -9.42
N GLU A 42 -3.73 -2.78 -10.21
CA GLU A 42 -3.24 -3.00 -11.56
C GLU A 42 -3.54 -1.80 -12.48
N PRO A 43 -2.63 -1.48 -13.39
CA PRO A 43 -1.42 -2.20 -13.74
C PRO A 43 -0.17 -1.78 -12.93
N THR A 44 -0.30 -0.89 -11.96
CA THR A 44 0.84 -0.36 -11.17
C THR A 44 1.46 -1.43 -10.27
N LEU A 45 0.62 -2.23 -9.59
CA LEU A 45 1.03 -3.37 -8.78
C LEU A 45 0.27 -4.60 -9.25
N LEU A 46 0.98 -5.70 -9.43
CA LEU A 46 0.40 -6.96 -9.92
C LEU A 46 0.03 -7.87 -8.76
N VAL A 47 -0.97 -8.73 -8.99
CA VAL A 47 -1.27 -9.81 -8.05
C VAL A 47 -0.04 -10.72 -7.95
N GLY A 48 0.41 -10.97 -6.73
CA GLY A 48 1.62 -11.76 -6.46
C GLY A 48 2.85 -10.94 -6.11
N ASP A 49 2.84 -9.64 -6.38
CA ASP A 49 3.97 -8.77 -6.03
C ASP A 49 4.24 -8.76 -4.52
N ARG A 50 5.53 -8.67 -4.19
CA ARG A 50 6.01 -8.42 -2.83
C ARG A 50 6.63 -7.05 -2.78
N ILE A 51 6.11 -6.21 -1.90
CA ILE A 51 6.55 -4.82 -1.76
C ILE A 51 7.03 -4.54 -0.35
N PHE A 52 7.88 -3.54 -0.20
CA PHE A 52 8.25 -2.99 1.10
C PHE A 52 7.59 -1.63 1.27
N VAL A 53 6.87 -1.47 2.38
CA VAL A 53 6.21 -0.22 2.74
C VAL A 53 7.03 0.49 3.81
N SER A 54 7.41 1.74 3.54
CA SER A 54 8.11 2.60 4.51
C SER A 54 7.14 3.11 5.57
N LYS A 55 7.46 2.90 6.84
CA LYS A 55 6.62 3.33 7.96
C LYS A 55 6.85 4.78 8.37
N TYR A 56 8.04 5.31 8.10
CA TYR A 56 8.44 6.66 8.47
C TYR A 56 7.86 7.75 7.55
N SER A 57 7.32 7.39 6.39
CA SER A 57 6.86 8.37 5.37
C SER A 57 5.76 9.29 5.89
N TYR A 58 4.82 8.76 6.65
CA TYR A 58 3.68 9.52 7.20
C TYR A 58 3.64 9.52 8.73
N GLY A 59 4.76 9.16 9.37
CA GLY A 59 4.87 9.06 10.82
C GLY A 59 4.28 7.76 11.37
N TYR A 60 4.41 7.60 12.68
CA TYR A 60 4.14 6.35 13.39
C TYR A 60 2.80 6.39 14.11
N SER A 61 2.02 5.32 13.97
CA SER A 61 0.79 5.07 14.73
C SER A 61 0.92 3.78 15.54
N LYS A 62 -0.07 3.43 16.34
CA LYS A 62 -0.11 2.15 17.03
C LYS A 62 0.08 0.95 16.08
N HIS A 63 -0.39 1.05 14.84
CA HIS A 63 -0.25 0.01 13.81
C HIS A 63 1.16 -0.11 13.23
N SER A 64 2.06 0.80 13.55
CA SER A 64 3.48 0.70 13.18
C SER A 64 4.23 -0.35 14.01
N PHE A 65 3.73 -0.67 15.20
CA PHE A 65 4.35 -1.59 16.13
C PHE A 65 3.75 -3.00 16.04
N PRO A 66 4.51 -4.06 16.42
CA PRO A 66 3.99 -5.40 16.53
C PRO A 66 2.76 -5.44 17.46
N PHE A 67 1.77 -6.25 17.10
CA PHE A 67 0.52 -6.44 17.86
C PHE A 67 -0.34 -5.19 18.03
N SER A 68 -0.01 -4.06 17.39
CA SER A 68 -0.77 -2.80 17.45
C SER A 68 -1.16 -2.39 18.87
N PRO A 69 -0.20 -2.18 19.78
CA PRO A 69 -0.48 -1.92 21.20
C PRO A 69 -1.30 -0.62 21.38
N ASN A 70 -2.23 -0.65 22.32
CA ASN A 70 -3.24 0.41 22.46
C ASN A 70 -2.79 1.55 23.38
N PHE A 71 -1.53 2.04 23.22
CA PHE A 71 -0.96 3.11 24.05
C PHE A 71 -1.26 4.53 23.53
N THR A 72 -1.66 4.67 22.25
CA THR A 72 -2.02 5.99 21.69
C THR A 72 -2.94 5.83 20.48
N ASN A 73 -3.85 6.80 20.34
CA ASN A 73 -4.64 6.97 19.12
C ASN A 73 -4.08 8.09 18.21
N LYS A 74 -3.01 8.77 18.65
CA LYS A 74 -2.37 9.83 17.88
C LYS A 74 -1.23 9.26 17.02
N ARG A 75 -0.87 9.99 15.97
CA ARG A 75 0.27 9.69 15.12
C ARG A 75 1.44 10.58 15.53
N PHE A 76 2.63 9.98 15.74
CA PHE A 76 3.87 10.71 16.01
C PHE A 76 4.56 11.07 14.69
N PHE A 77 5.15 12.26 14.64
CA PHE A 77 5.84 12.78 13.45
C PHE A 77 4.98 12.72 12.19
N SER A 78 3.69 13.06 12.32
CA SER A 78 2.73 12.94 11.24
C SER A 78 3.09 13.86 10.07
N LYS A 79 3.03 13.31 8.85
CA LYS A 79 3.09 14.05 7.59
C LYS A 79 1.83 13.73 6.80
N ASN A 80 1.28 14.74 6.14
CA ASN A 80 0.13 14.52 5.27
C ASN A 80 0.57 13.86 3.96
N PRO A 81 -0.12 12.82 3.51
CA PRO A 81 0.11 12.24 2.21
C PRO A 81 -0.28 13.21 1.11
N LYS A 82 0.38 13.10 -0.04
CA LYS A 82 0.13 13.91 -1.22
C LYS A 82 -0.79 13.18 -2.20
N ARG A 83 -1.50 13.93 -3.03
CA ARG A 83 -2.27 13.35 -4.13
C ARG A 83 -1.35 12.56 -5.07
N GLY A 84 -1.75 11.35 -5.39
CA GLY A 84 -0.98 10.40 -6.20
C GLY A 84 -0.17 9.39 -5.41
N ASP A 85 0.05 9.61 -4.10
CA ASP A 85 0.80 8.67 -3.25
C ASP A 85 0.10 7.30 -3.16
N LEU A 86 0.91 6.25 -3.12
CA LEU A 86 0.45 4.91 -2.77
C LEU A 86 0.47 4.76 -1.26
N VAL A 87 -0.69 4.54 -0.65
CA VAL A 87 -0.82 4.46 0.80
C VAL A 87 -1.33 3.09 1.23
N VAL A 88 -0.74 2.55 2.29
CA VAL A 88 -1.23 1.37 3.00
C VAL A 88 -1.91 1.83 4.28
N PHE A 89 -3.13 1.35 4.51
CA PHE A 89 -3.91 1.73 5.68
C PHE A 89 -4.81 0.58 6.14
N LYS A 90 -5.19 0.61 7.41
CA LYS A 90 -6.21 -0.30 7.94
C LYS A 90 -7.59 0.15 7.48
N THR A 91 -8.39 -0.78 6.95
CA THR A 91 -9.76 -0.43 6.54
C THR A 91 -10.58 0.04 7.76
N PRO A 92 -11.35 1.14 7.61
CA PRO A 92 -12.21 1.62 8.70
C PRO A 92 -13.29 0.61 9.14
N ALA A 93 -13.65 -0.33 8.27
CA ALA A 93 -14.71 -1.31 8.53
C ALA A 93 -14.36 -2.28 9.68
N ASP A 94 -13.10 -2.71 9.78
CA ASP A 94 -12.68 -3.70 10.77
C ASP A 94 -11.40 -3.31 11.54
N ASN A 95 -10.70 -2.25 11.12
CA ASN A 95 -9.42 -1.79 11.64
C ASN A 95 -8.33 -2.89 11.68
N ARG A 96 -8.47 -3.93 10.88
CA ARG A 96 -7.57 -5.10 10.84
C ARG A 96 -6.99 -5.35 9.45
N THR A 97 -7.82 -5.28 8.41
CA THR A 97 -7.43 -5.57 7.04
C THR A 97 -6.59 -4.44 6.46
N ASP A 98 -5.44 -4.78 5.89
CA ASP A 98 -4.58 -3.81 5.22
C ASP A 98 -5.05 -3.62 3.76
N TYR A 99 -5.26 -2.37 3.38
CA TYR A 99 -5.52 -1.97 2.00
C TYR A 99 -4.37 -1.13 1.46
N ILE A 100 -4.07 -1.34 0.19
CA ILE A 100 -3.20 -0.45 -0.58
C ILE A 100 -4.02 0.24 -1.65
N LYS A 101 -3.98 1.58 -1.68
CA LYS A 101 -4.69 2.39 -2.67
C LYS A 101 -3.87 3.61 -3.05
N ARG A 102 -4.17 4.17 -4.24
CA ARG A 102 -3.66 5.48 -4.64
C ARG A 102 -4.55 6.57 -4.06
N LEU A 103 -3.94 7.57 -3.45
CA LEU A 103 -4.65 8.73 -2.91
C LEU A 103 -5.03 9.68 -4.05
N ILE A 104 -6.32 9.76 -4.35
CA ILE A 104 -6.85 10.62 -5.41
C ILE A 104 -7.42 11.92 -4.84
N GLY A 105 -8.25 11.83 -3.81
CA GLY A 105 -8.84 13.00 -3.13
C GLY A 105 -8.07 13.41 -1.89
N LEU A 106 -7.99 14.69 -1.63
CA LEU A 106 -7.49 15.28 -0.39
C LEU A 106 -8.67 15.82 0.43
N PRO A 107 -8.51 16.09 1.73
CA PRO A 107 -9.54 16.74 2.52
C PRO A 107 -10.03 18.02 1.86
N GLY A 108 -11.36 18.15 1.72
CA GLY A 108 -12.02 19.27 1.04
C GLY A 108 -12.27 19.07 -0.45
N ASP A 109 -11.75 18.02 -1.07
CA ASP A 109 -12.04 17.74 -2.48
C ASP A 109 -13.41 17.09 -2.67
N THR A 110 -14.07 17.45 -3.76
CA THR A 110 -15.23 16.75 -4.31
C THR A 110 -14.77 15.79 -5.39
N ILE A 111 -15.03 14.49 -5.20
CA ILE A 111 -14.66 13.43 -6.15
C ILE A 111 -15.92 12.89 -6.78
N GLN A 112 -15.97 12.87 -8.11
CA GLN A 112 -17.08 12.30 -8.87
C GLN A 112 -16.55 11.35 -9.94
N PHE A 113 -17.28 10.26 -10.16
CA PHE A 113 -17.00 9.30 -11.22
C PHE A 113 -18.23 9.19 -12.11
N LEU A 114 -18.23 9.89 -13.25
CA LEU A 114 -19.37 10.00 -14.15
C LEU A 114 -19.02 9.36 -15.50
N ASN A 115 -19.86 8.42 -15.95
CA ASN A 115 -19.71 7.73 -17.25
C ASN A 115 -18.31 7.12 -17.50
N GLY A 116 -17.66 6.66 -16.43
CA GLY A 116 -16.32 6.10 -16.50
C GLY A 116 -15.20 7.14 -16.52
N GLU A 117 -15.49 8.41 -16.22
CA GLU A 117 -14.53 9.50 -16.16
C GLU A 117 -14.43 10.06 -14.75
N LEU A 118 -13.20 10.35 -14.33
CA LEU A 118 -12.91 10.91 -13.02
C LEU A 118 -12.92 12.44 -13.06
N PHE A 119 -13.63 13.04 -12.09
CA PHE A 119 -13.66 14.47 -11.86
C PHE A 119 -13.18 14.76 -10.44
N ILE A 120 -12.36 15.81 -10.30
CA ILE A 120 -11.89 16.33 -9.02
C ILE A 120 -12.23 17.82 -9.00
N ASN A 121 -13.06 18.24 -8.05
CA ASN A 121 -13.55 19.63 -7.93
C ASN A 121 -14.15 20.11 -9.26
N GLU A 122 -15.05 19.28 -9.84
CA GLU A 122 -15.72 19.53 -11.12
C GLU A 122 -14.81 19.53 -12.36
N ILE A 123 -13.48 19.42 -12.17
CA ILE A 123 -12.51 19.38 -13.26
C ILE A 123 -12.29 17.94 -13.69
N LYS A 124 -12.55 17.66 -14.97
CA LYS A 124 -12.27 16.36 -15.57
C LYS A 124 -10.78 16.05 -15.58
N ILE A 125 -10.41 14.86 -15.14
CA ILE A 125 -9.02 14.40 -15.16
C ILE A 125 -8.64 13.97 -16.58
N LEU A 126 -7.50 14.52 -17.05
CA LEU A 126 -6.97 14.20 -18.37
C LEU A 126 -6.54 12.73 -18.42
N ARG A 127 -7.02 12.06 -19.45
CA ARG A 127 -6.74 10.65 -19.71
C ARG A 127 -6.22 10.48 -21.13
N LYS A 128 -5.02 9.89 -21.25
CA LYS A 128 -4.41 9.54 -22.54
C LYS A 128 -4.42 8.02 -22.71
N PRO A 129 -4.83 7.49 -23.86
CA PRO A 129 -4.71 6.05 -24.12
C PRO A 129 -3.27 5.59 -23.97
N PHE A 130 -3.07 4.52 -23.21
CA PHE A 130 -1.80 3.82 -23.11
C PHE A 130 -1.95 2.48 -23.85
N ASN A 131 -1.09 2.22 -24.80
CA ASN A 131 -1.25 1.11 -25.75
C ASN A 131 -0.97 -0.26 -25.12
N LEU A 132 -1.62 -0.53 -23.99
CA LEU A 132 -1.53 -1.80 -23.27
C LEU A 132 -2.95 -2.32 -23.04
N LYS A 133 -3.31 -3.36 -23.78
CA LYS A 133 -4.50 -4.16 -23.45
C LYS A 133 -4.08 -5.21 -22.43
N LYS A 134 -4.83 -5.35 -21.36
CA LYS A 134 -4.54 -6.30 -20.30
C LYS A 134 -5.79 -7.07 -19.91
N ILE A 135 -5.61 -8.35 -19.62
CA ILE A 135 -6.65 -9.17 -19.00
C ILE A 135 -6.41 -9.11 -17.48
N ILE A 136 -7.38 -8.56 -16.76
CA ILE A 136 -7.34 -8.46 -15.30
C ILE A 136 -8.29 -9.51 -14.71
N ARG A 137 -7.81 -10.21 -13.69
CA ARG A 137 -8.62 -11.17 -12.93
C ARG A 137 -9.25 -10.47 -11.73
N CYS A 138 -10.58 -10.49 -11.66
CA CYS A 138 -11.33 -10.06 -10.47
C CYS A 138 -12.13 -11.27 -9.94
N GLY A 139 -11.65 -11.88 -8.87
CA GLY A 139 -12.19 -13.14 -8.37
C GLY A 139 -12.06 -14.26 -9.42
N ASN A 140 -13.19 -14.84 -9.81
CA ASN A 140 -13.26 -15.91 -10.82
C ASN A 140 -13.45 -15.39 -12.27
N PHE A 141 -13.56 -14.08 -12.47
CA PHE A 141 -13.81 -13.48 -13.77
C PHE A 141 -12.55 -12.87 -14.36
N LEU A 142 -12.42 -12.99 -15.70
CA LEU A 142 -11.37 -12.35 -16.50
C LEU A 142 -12.01 -11.22 -17.31
N PHE A 143 -11.43 -10.03 -17.23
CA PHE A 143 -11.91 -8.86 -17.96
C PHE A 143 -10.80 -8.31 -18.86
N GLU A 144 -11.15 -8.11 -20.14
CA GLU A 144 -10.31 -7.30 -21.03
C GLU A 144 -10.45 -5.83 -20.61
N THR A 145 -9.32 -5.17 -20.41
CA THR A 145 -9.25 -3.78 -19.98
C THR A 145 -8.41 -2.96 -20.95
N ASN A 146 -8.82 -1.70 -21.12
CA ASN A 146 -7.98 -0.69 -21.76
C ASN A 146 -7.21 0.07 -20.67
N THR A 147 -5.93 0.26 -20.89
CA THR A 147 -5.06 1.02 -19.99
C THR A 147 -4.92 2.45 -20.47
N PHE A 148 -4.91 3.36 -19.53
CA PHE A 148 -4.76 4.80 -19.79
C PHE A 148 -3.74 5.38 -18.81
N THR A 149 -3.09 6.47 -19.21
CA THR A 149 -2.36 7.35 -18.30
C THR A 149 -3.29 8.48 -17.88
N GLU A 150 -3.54 8.60 -16.59
CA GLU A 150 -4.25 9.74 -15.99
C GLU A 150 -3.26 10.72 -15.38
N THR A 151 -3.49 12.03 -15.61
CA THR A 151 -2.69 13.12 -15.04
C THR A 151 -3.51 13.82 -13.98
N LEU A 152 -3.09 13.72 -12.72
CA LEU A 152 -3.74 14.37 -11.58
C LEU A 152 -3.48 15.89 -11.58
N PRO A 153 -4.27 16.71 -10.85
CA PRO A 153 -4.12 18.16 -10.82
C PRO A 153 -2.74 18.67 -10.36
N ASN A 154 -2.01 17.85 -9.61
CA ASN A 154 -0.64 18.17 -9.16
C ASN A 154 0.45 17.69 -10.16
N GLY A 155 0.07 17.27 -11.36
CA GLY A 155 0.98 16.81 -12.40
C GLY A 155 1.45 15.36 -12.28
N VAL A 156 1.02 14.62 -11.24
CA VAL A 156 1.38 13.20 -11.10
C VAL A 156 0.65 12.39 -12.14
N GLU A 157 1.41 11.67 -12.96
CA GLU A 157 0.88 10.71 -13.92
C GLU A 157 0.87 9.29 -13.34
N HIS A 158 -0.18 8.53 -13.66
CA HIS A 158 -0.29 7.15 -13.26
C HIS A 158 -1.12 6.32 -14.25
N LEU A 159 -0.87 5.02 -14.27
CA LEU A 159 -1.64 4.10 -15.10
C LEU A 159 -2.91 3.65 -14.39
N VAL A 160 -3.99 3.57 -15.16
CA VAL A 160 -5.29 3.04 -14.73
C VAL A 160 -5.83 2.09 -15.79
N SER A 161 -6.58 1.10 -15.35
CA SER A 161 -7.25 0.15 -16.25
C SER A 161 -8.75 0.23 -16.06
N TYR A 162 -9.49 0.36 -17.16
CA TYR A 162 -10.93 0.38 -17.18
C TYR A 162 -11.48 -0.78 -17.99
N LYS A 163 -12.56 -1.39 -17.48
CA LYS A 163 -13.30 -2.41 -18.21
C LYS A 163 -13.83 -1.81 -19.53
N LYS A 164 -13.66 -2.52 -20.62
CA LYS A 164 -14.25 -2.14 -21.91
C LYS A 164 -15.77 -2.12 -21.79
N LYS A 165 -16.43 -1.03 -22.24
CA LYS A 165 -17.90 -1.01 -22.33
C LYS A 165 -18.37 -2.18 -23.18
N GLY A 166 -19.30 -3.00 -22.67
CA GLY A 166 -19.94 -4.09 -23.41
C GLY A 166 -19.39 -5.50 -23.14
N THR A 167 -18.41 -5.69 -22.25
CA THR A 167 -18.07 -7.02 -21.75
C THR A 167 -18.79 -7.29 -20.42
N LEU A 168 -19.95 -7.93 -20.52
CA LEU A 168 -20.60 -8.68 -19.42
C LEU A 168 -19.94 -10.04 -19.31
#